data_13f4426533e12ff156ccd7250cfb833c
#
_entry.id   13f4426533e12ff156ccd7250cfb833c
#
_cell.length_a   1.000
_cell.length_b   1.000
_cell.length_c   1.000
_cell.angle_alpha   90.00
_cell.angle_beta   90.00
_cell.angle_gamma   90.00
#
_symmetry.space_group_name_H-M   'P 1'
#
loop_
_entity.id
_entity.type
_entity.pdbx_description
1 polymer ?
#
loop_
_entity_poly.entity_id
_entity_poly.type
_entity_poly.pdbx_seq_one_letter_code
_entity_poly.pdbx_strand_id
1 'polypeptide(L)'
;MDAIGRTNDTLRTRWYQIVRFSKAVDKSITDVTEDDLIFYLAGMGTEGRRGVRSCVKVFYQWSMKRGLARRNPADEVPTVPMTLPSGCICPEENIEQGLASPDENARLAVMLGAFCGLRRIEMTRINLKTDLEENAEGMVLHVHGKGNKERILPVPARLAATLRKRTGVWLFPGDVQGHCGVDYVAKRIKTATGYPSHSLRRRFATCVYYRNGCNIVLVSRMLGHANIATTMRYIGLVQDEMRNAVESTNPHRHETDHAHEPGRRNSRQRRHLFP
;
A
#
# COMPACT_ATOMS: atom_id res chain seq x y z
N MET A 1 22.45 -9.61 -9.88
CA MET A 1 21.41 -9.04 -9.00
C MET A 1 20.52 -10.12 -8.36
N ASP A 2 20.33 -11.25 -9.02
CA ASP A 2 19.56 -12.39 -8.47
C ASP A 2 20.17 -12.99 -7.19
N ALA A 3 21.50 -13.00 -7.09
CA ALA A 3 22.21 -13.50 -5.90
C ALA A 3 21.98 -12.70 -4.60
N ILE A 4 21.27 -11.58 -4.65
CA ILE A 4 21.02 -10.70 -3.49
C ILE A 4 19.55 -10.83 -2.99
N GLY A 5 18.82 -11.87 -3.43
CA GLY A 5 17.46 -12.14 -2.96
C GLY A 5 16.40 -11.08 -3.37
N ARG A 6 16.63 -10.36 -4.46
CA ARG A 6 15.61 -9.42 -4.99
C ARG A 6 14.57 -10.16 -5.82
N THR A 7 13.31 -9.74 -5.73
CA THR A 7 12.22 -10.35 -6.50
C THR A 7 12.36 -10.02 -7.99
N ASN A 8 11.90 -10.93 -8.86
CA ASN A 8 11.88 -10.77 -10.33
C ASN A 8 11.20 -9.46 -10.76
N ASP A 9 10.13 -9.03 -10.10
CA ASP A 9 9.47 -7.75 -10.38
C ASP A 9 10.39 -6.55 -10.12
N THR A 10 11.20 -6.61 -9.07
CA THR A 10 12.18 -5.56 -8.77
C THR A 10 13.25 -5.50 -9.86
N LEU A 11 13.74 -6.67 -10.30
CA LEU A 11 14.73 -6.78 -11.37
C LEU A 11 14.18 -6.25 -12.69
N ARG A 12 12.97 -6.67 -13.07
CA ARG A 12 12.27 -6.21 -14.28
C ARG A 12 12.05 -4.70 -14.28
N THR A 13 11.62 -4.13 -13.17
CA THR A 13 11.43 -2.68 -13.04
C THR A 13 12.75 -1.93 -13.21
N ARG A 14 13.82 -2.38 -12.55
CA ARG A 14 15.14 -1.76 -12.66
C ARG A 14 15.72 -1.89 -14.06
N TRP A 15 15.60 -3.05 -14.67
CA TRP A 15 16.00 -3.26 -16.05
C TRP A 15 15.30 -2.28 -16.99
N TYR A 16 14.00 -2.17 -16.89
CA TYR A 16 13.22 -1.22 -17.68
C TYR A 16 13.66 0.24 -17.47
N GLN A 17 13.92 0.63 -16.23
CA GLN A 17 14.40 1.98 -15.91
C GLN A 17 15.77 2.27 -16.53
N ILE A 18 16.72 1.32 -16.46
CA ILE A 18 18.06 1.48 -17.05
C ILE A 18 17.98 1.54 -18.57
N VAL A 19 17.22 0.66 -19.20
CA VAL A 19 17.06 0.66 -20.66
C VAL A 19 16.43 1.96 -21.17
N ARG A 20 15.42 2.47 -20.48
CA ARG A 20 14.83 3.78 -20.83
C ARG A 20 15.80 4.94 -20.64
N PHE A 21 16.55 4.94 -19.55
CA PHE A 21 17.59 5.94 -19.30
C PHE A 21 18.66 5.90 -20.39
N SER A 22 19.24 4.74 -20.67
CA SER A 22 20.26 4.55 -21.71
C SER A 22 19.79 5.04 -23.09
N LYS A 23 18.55 4.69 -23.49
CA LYS A 23 17.97 5.15 -24.75
C LYS A 23 17.74 6.66 -24.82
N ALA A 24 17.41 7.28 -23.68
CA ALA A 24 17.14 8.71 -23.64
C ALA A 24 18.42 9.56 -23.66
N VAL A 25 19.49 9.06 -23.04
CA VAL A 25 20.79 9.74 -23.02
C VAL A 25 21.58 9.49 -24.29
N ASP A 26 21.41 8.33 -24.91
CA ASP A 26 22.07 7.91 -26.17
C ASP A 26 23.59 8.10 -26.16
N LYS A 27 24.23 7.74 -25.05
CA LYS A 27 25.70 7.81 -24.84
C LYS A 27 26.24 6.45 -24.38
N SER A 28 27.54 6.23 -24.62
CA SER A 28 28.23 5.12 -23.97
C SER A 28 28.13 5.21 -22.46
N ILE A 29 28.08 4.05 -21.78
CA ILE A 29 28.04 3.96 -20.32
C ILE A 29 29.21 4.71 -19.65
N THR A 30 30.35 4.82 -20.32
CA THR A 30 31.55 5.52 -19.83
C THR A 30 31.41 7.03 -19.90
N ASP A 31 30.56 7.54 -20.79
CA ASP A 31 30.47 8.94 -21.17
C ASP A 31 29.28 9.67 -20.54
N VAL A 32 28.41 8.92 -19.87
CA VAL A 32 27.26 9.49 -19.16
C VAL A 32 27.75 10.37 -18.00
N THR A 33 27.26 11.61 -17.97
CA THR A 33 27.59 12.59 -16.95
C THR A 33 26.50 12.74 -15.89
N GLU A 34 26.80 13.48 -14.83
CA GLU A 34 25.83 13.93 -13.85
C GLU A 34 24.72 14.77 -14.48
N ASP A 35 25.09 15.71 -15.37
CA ASP A 35 24.13 16.57 -16.06
C ASP A 35 23.14 15.79 -16.93
N ASP A 36 23.59 14.72 -17.60
CA ASP A 36 22.71 13.83 -18.34
C ASP A 36 21.66 13.19 -17.45
N LEU A 37 22.06 12.78 -16.25
CA LEU A 37 21.14 12.22 -15.28
C LEU A 37 20.18 13.27 -14.72
N ILE A 38 20.68 14.46 -14.36
CA ILE A 38 19.86 15.58 -13.88
C ILE A 38 18.82 15.97 -14.93
N PHE A 39 19.25 16.15 -16.18
CA PHE A 39 18.35 16.47 -17.28
C PHE A 39 17.26 15.40 -17.47
N TYR A 40 17.65 14.12 -17.47
CA TYR A 40 16.70 13.04 -17.58
C TYR A 40 15.69 13.01 -16.41
N LEU A 41 16.13 13.29 -15.20
CA LEU A 41 15.27 13.32 -14.02
C LEU A 41 14.33 14.55 -13.99
N ALA A 42 14.70 15.67 -14.62
CA ALA A 42 13.95 16.92 -14.55
C ALA A 42 12.50 16.79 -15.02
N GLY A 43 12.23 15.94 -16.04
CA GLY A 43 10.90 15.67 -16.57
C GLY A 43 10.04 14.73 -15.73
N MET A 44 10.51 14.28 -14.55
CA MET A 44 9.81 13.26 -13.75
C MET A 44 9.25 13.83 -12.46
N GLY A 45 8.14 13.23 -11.99
CA GLY A 45 7.65 13.45 -10.63
C GLY A 45 8.60 12.89 -9.55
N THR A 46 8.49 13.35 -8.31
CA THR A 46 9.38 13.06 -7.18
C THR A 46 9.68 11.56 -6.98
N GLU A 47 8.65 10.71 -7.02
CA GLU A 47 8.82 9.25 -6.87
C GLU A 47 9.57 8.62 -8.05
N GLY A 48 9.30 9.09 -9.27
CA GLY A 48 10.02 8.68 -10.48
C GLY A 48 11.50 9.03 -10.40
N ARG A 49 11.82 10.27 -10.06
CA ARG A 49 13.20 10.74 -9.83
C ARG A 49 13.93 9.87 -8.83
N ARG A 50 13.32 9.60 -7.67
CA ARG A 50 13.91 8.78 -6.62
C ARG A 50 14.17 7.35 -7.08
N GLY A 51 13.20 6.75 -7.76
CA GLY A 51 13.31 5.39 -8.28
C GLY A 51 14.42 5.25 -9.31
N VAL A 52 14.45 6.13 -10.30
CA VAL A 52 15.47 6.11 -11.38
C VAL A 52 16.85 6.43 -10.84
N ARG A 53 17.00 7.49 -10.01
CA ARG A 53 18.29 7.81 -9.39
C ARG A 53 18.86 6.62 -8.61
N SER A 54 18.04 5.97 -7.78
CA SER A 54 18.46 4.77 -7.03
C SER A 54 18.83 3.61 -7.95
N CYS A 55 18.15 3.46 -9.07
CA CYS A 55 18.42 2.43 -10.05
C CYS A 55 19.76 2.67 -10.76
N VAL A 56 19.98 3.89 -11.24
CA VAL A 56 21.23 4.31 -11.90
C VAL A 56 22.41 4.19 -10.93
N LYS A 57 22.26 4.65 -9.68
CA LYS A 57 23.31 4.52 -8.67
C LYS A 57 23.78 3.08 -8.49
N VAL A 58 22.85 2.14 -8.31
CA VAL A 58 23.18 0.72 -8.12
C VAL A 58 23.77 0.10 -9.37
N PHE A 59 23.29 0.49 -10.55
CA PHE A 59 23.82 0.00 -11.83
C PHE A 59 25.28 0.45 -12.02
N TYR A 60 25.59 1.72 -11.82
CA TYR A 60 26.96 2.23 -11.96
C TYR A 60 27.91 1.73 -10.87
N GLN A 61 27.44 1.54 -9.64
CA GLN A 61 28.23 0.87 -8.59
C GLN A 61 28.66 -0.55 -9.02
N TRP A 62 27.75 -1.29 -9.65
CA TRP A 62 28.05 -2.60 -10.20
C TRP A 62 29.01 -2.50 -11.39
N SER A 63 28.81 -1.53 -12.30
CA SER A 63 29.65 -1.33 -13.48
C SER A 63 31.08 -0.94 -13.12
N MET A 64 31.25 -0.07 -12.13
CA MET A 64 32.56 0.33 -11.60
C MET A 64 33.31 -0.88 -11.00
N LYS A 65 32.65 -1.72 -10.23
CA LYS A 65 33.25 -2.95 -9.67
C LYS A 65 33.72 -3.93 -10.75
N ARG A 66 33.23 -3.81 -11.98
CA ARG A 66 33.61 -4.64 -13.13
C ARG A 66 34.52 -3.93 -14.13
N GLY A 67 34.96 -2.73 -13.81
CA GLY A 67 35.80 -1.93 -14.70
C GLY A 67 35.10 -1.41 -15.96
N LEU A 68 33.74 -1.47 -16.01
CA LEU A 68 32.95 -1.03 -17.16
C LEU A 68 32.65 0.48 -17.14
N ALA A 69 32.79 1.12 -16.01
CA ALA A 69 32.65 2.57 -15.83
C ALA A 69 33.68 3.09 -14.83
N ARG A 70 34.13 4.32 -15.02
CA ARG A 70 35.13 4.97 -14.15
C ARG A 70 34.52 5.76 -13.01
N ARG A 71 33.28 6.24 -13.19
CA ARG A 71 32.54 7.09 -12.25
C ARG A 71 31.07 6.72 -12.23
N ASN A 72 30.39 7.15 -11.19
CA ASN A 72 28.94 6.95 -11.06
C ASN A 72 28.22 8.30 -11.15
N PRO A 73 27.47 8.58 -12.21
CA PRO A 73 26.80 9.87 -12.41
C PRO A 73 25.75 10.19 -11.33
N ALA A 74 25.35 9.21 -10.52
CA ALA A 74 24.35 9.39 -9.46
C ALA A 74 24.98 9.74 -8.08
N ASP A 75 26.29 9.80 -7.94
CA ASP A 75 26.91 10.06 -6.63
C ASP A 75 26.76 11.53 -6.23
N GLU A 76 26.99 12.46 -7.16
CA GLU A 76 26.86 13.90 -6.94
C GLU A 76 25.40 14.41 -7.01
N VAL A 77 24.49 13.65 -7.68
CA VAL A 77 23.08 14.05 -7.77
C VAL A 77 22.43 14.00 -6.38
N PRO A 78 21.84 15.11 -5.88
CA PRO A 78 21.21 15.16 -4.57
C PRO A 78 20.15 14.07 -4.38
N THR A 79 20.05 13.57 -3.16
CA THR A 79 18.98 12.61 -2.82
C THR A 79 17.64 13.33 -2.89
N VAL A 80 16.71 12.71 -3.62
CA VAL A 80 15.33 13.21 -3.68
C VAL A 80 14.65 12.94 -2.33
N PRO A 81 14.22 13.98 -1.59
CA PRO A 81 13.55 13.80 -0.32
C PRO A 81 12.34 12.88 -0.44
N MET A 82 12.12 12.08 0.59
CA MET A 82 10.92 11.26 0.67
C MET A 82 9.76 12.17 1.06
N THR A 83 8.94 12.55 0.10
CA THR A 83 7.65 13.16 0.42
C THR A 83 6.74 12.10 1.05
N LEU A 84 6.08 12.45 2.15
CA LEU A 84 4.98 11.62 2.65
C LEU A 84 3.96 11.53 1.51
N PRO A 85 3.64 10.33 1.01
CA PRO A 85 2.68 10.24 -0.07
C PRO A 85 1.34 10.73 0.46
N SER A 86 0.86 11.85 -0.05
CA SER A 86 -0.54 12.30 0.09
C SER A 86 -1.44 11.35 -0.72
N GLY A 87 -1.46 10.08 -0.32
CA GLY A 87 -2.29 9.11 -1.00
C GLY A 87 -3.72 9.28 -0.54
N CYS A 88 -4.60 9.37 -1.50
CA CYS A 88 -6.03 9.48 -1.28
C CYS A 88 -6.54 8.24 -0.52
N ILE A 89 -7.31 8.46 0.54
CA ILE A 89 -8.12 7.44 1.20
C ILE A 89 -9.38 7.28 0.37
N CYS A 90 -9.82 6.06 0.13
CA CYS A 90 -11.08 5.81 -0.58
C CYS A 90 -12.25 6.24 0.33
N PRO A 91 -13.12 7.17 -0.12
CA PRO A 91 -14.30 7.57 0.64
C PRO A 91 -15.27 6.42 0.85
N GLU A 92 -16.08 6.48 1.92
CA GLU A 92 -17.05 5.43 2.25
C GLU A 92 -18.10 5.25 1.15
N GLU A 93 -18.60 6.33 0.57
CA GLU A 93 -19.54 6.29 -0.54
C GLU A 93 -19.01 5.50 -1.75
N ASN A 94 -17.70 5.62 -2.04
CA ASN A 94 -17.07 4.86 -3.13
C ASN A 94 -16.84 3.38 -2.76
N ILE A 95 -16.64 3.09 -1.46
CA ILE A 95 -16.65 1.71 -0.98
C ILE A 95 -18.05 1.09 -1.16
N GLU A 96 -19.10 1.78 -0.74
CA GLU A 96 -20.48 1.33 -0.91
C GLU A 96 -20.84 1.11 -2.38
N GLN A 97 -20.45 2.06 -3.25
CA GLN A 97 -20.59 1.91 -4.70
C GLN A 97 -19.88 0.64 -5.19
N GLY A 98 -18.65 0.41 -4.75
CA GLY A 98 -17.89 -0.79 -5.10
C GLY A 98 -18.53 -2.08 -4.61
N LEU A 99 -19.15 -2.07 -3.43
CA LEU A 99 -19.89 -3.20 -2.86
C LEU A 99 -21.24 -3.46 -3.56
N ALA A 100 -21.80 -2.46 -4.22
CA ALA A 100 -23.01 -2.57 -5.05
C ALA A 100 -22.70 -2.93 -6.51
N SER A 101 -21.42 -3.07 -6.91
CA SER A 101 -21.04 -3.41 -8.27
C SER A 101 -21.74 -4.70 -8.77
N PRO A 102 -22.23 -4.76 -10.01
CA PRO A 102 -22.77 -6.00 -10.59
C PRO A 102 -21.69 -7.09 -10.77
N ASP A 103 -20.42 -6.70 -10.94
CA ASP A 103 -19.29 -7.64 -11.03
C ASP A 103 -18.97 -8.22 -9.64
N GLU A 104 -19.27 -9.49 -9.47
CA GLU A 104 -19.05 -10.21 -8.21
C GLU A 104 -17.56 -10.26 -7.80
N ASN A 105 -16.65 -10.37 -8.78
CA ASN A 105 -15.21 -10.35 -8.50
C ASN A 105 -14.73 -8.95 -8.13
N ALA A 106 -15.37 -7.89 -8.66
CA ALA A 106 -15.09 -6.53 -8.23
C ALA A 106 -15.54 -6.31 -6.78
N ARG A 107 -16.78 -6.72 -6.43
CA ARG A 107 -17.25 -6.64 -5.03
C ARG A 107 -16.32 -7.34 -4.06
N LEU A 108 -15.90 -8.56 -4.41
CA LEU A 108 -15.00 -9.35 -3.59
C LEU A 108 -13.64 -8.68 -3.42
N ALA A 109 -13.06 -8.17 -4.50
CA ALA A 109 -11.79 -7.44 -4.46
C ALA A 109 -11.88 -6.16 -3.61
N VAL A 110 -13.01 -5.45 -3.68
CA VAL A 110 -13.29 -4.28 -2.82
C VAL A 110 -13.36 -4.70 -1.35
N MET A 111 -14.09 -5.77 -1.00
CA MET A 111 -14.15 -6.29 0.38
C MET A 111 -12.76 -6.67 0.90
N LEU A 112 -11.95 -7.38 0.14
CA LEU A 112 -10.59 -7.76 0.54
C LEU A 112 -9.70 -6.53 0.79
N GLY A 113 -9.83 -5.51 -0.05
CA GLY A 113 -9.08 -4.26 0.11
C GLY A 113 -9.55 -3.42 1.30
N ALA A 114 -10.86 -3.22 1.42
CA ALA A 114 -11.46 -2.34 2.41
C ALA A 114 -11.60 -2.96 3.80
N PHE A 115 -11.77 -4.28 3.92
CA PHE A 115 -12.03 -4.96 5.19
C PHE A 115 -10.84 -5.75 5.73
N CYS A 116 -9.90 -6.18 4.85
CA CYS A 116 -8.69 -6.92 5.24
C CYS A 116 -7.40 -6.16 4.88
N GLY A 117 -7.50 -5.04 4.20
CA GLY A 117 -6.34 -4.22 3.84
C GLY A 117 -5.32 -4.93 2.95
N LEU A 118 -5.73 -5.89 2.13
CA LEU A 118 -4.82 -6.69 1.31
C LEU A 118 -4.16 -5.88 0.18
N ARG A 119 -2.93 -6.24 -0.15
CA ARG A 119 -2.26 -5.77 -1.37
C ARG A 119 -2.81 -6.50 -2.59
N ARG A 120 -2.75 -5.86 -3.77
CA ARG A 120 -3.20 -6.47 -5.04
C ARG A 120 -2.61 -7.87 -5.25
N ILE A 121 -1.32 -8.01 -5.06
CA ILE A 121 -0.62 -9.28 -5.24
C ILE A 121 -1.04 -10.34 -4.21
N GLU A 122 -1.39 -9.93 -2.99
CA GLU A 122 -1.90 -10.83 -1.96
C GLU A 122 -3.29 -11.33 -2.34
N MET A 123 -4.16 -10.45 -2.86
CA MET A 123 -5.50 -10.82 -3.32
C MET A 123 -5.48 -11.86 -4.45
N THR A 124 -4.59 -11.69 -5.44
CA THR A 124 -4.52 -12.62 -6.59
C THR A 124 -4.07 -14.01 -6.20
N ARG A 125 -3.33 -14.16 -5.10
CA ARG A 125 -2.71 -15.41 -4.67
C ARG A 125 -3.48 -16.14 -3.57
N ILE A 126 -4.70 -15.72 -3.26
CA ILE A 126 -5.51 -16.43 -2.25
C ILE A 126 -5.93 -17.79 -2.81
N ASN A 127 -5.45 -18.84 -2.16
CA ASN A 127 -5.83 -20.22 -2.41
C ASN A 127 -6.98 -20.62 -1.45
N LEU A 128 -8.13 -20.95 -1.99
CA LEU A 128 -9.32 -21.25 -1.20
C LEU A 128 -9.18 -22.52 -0.33
N LYS A 129 -8.23 -23.41 -0.67
CA LYS A 129 -8.05 -24.68 0.03
C LYS A 129 -7.04 -24.61 1.17
N THR A 130 -6.06 -23.71 1.06
CA THR A 130 -4.95 -23.66 2.01
C THR A 130 -4.92 -22.39 2.84
N ASP A 131 -5.50 -21.30 2.35
CA ASP A 131 -5.36 -19.99 2.99
C ASP A 131 -6.56 -19.56 3.81
N LEU A 132 -7.67 -20.33 3.74
CA LEU A 132 -8.87 -20.10 4.54
C LEU A 132 -9.00 -21.20 5.59
N GLU A 133 -9.19 -20.80 6.84
CA GLU A 133 -9.39 -21.68 7.97
C GLU A 133 -10.63 -21.24 8.76
N GLU A 134 -11.47 -22.18 9.13
CA GLU A 134 -12.64 -21.95 10.01
C GLU A 134 -12.28 -22.44 11.42
N ASN A 135 -12.52 -21.61 12.41
CA ASN A 135 -12.37 -21.97 13.82
C ASN A 135 -13.61 -21.52 14.62
N ALA A 136 -13.58 -21.72 15.94
CA ALA A 136 -14.71 -21.38 16.82
C ALA A 136 -15.02 -19.86 16.83
N GLU A 137 -14.05 -19.02 16.51
CA GLU A 137 -14.19 -17.56 16.48
C GLU A 137 -14.62 -17.05 15.10
N GLY A 138 -14.60 -17.90 14.07
CA GLY A 138 -14.98 -17.58 12.70
C GLY A 138 -13.91 -17.95 11.67
N MET A 139 -13.97 -17.29 10.51
CA MET A 139 -13.01 -17.51 9.43
C MET A 139 -11.76 -16.66 9.62
N VAL A 140 -10.60 -17.25 9.38
CA VAL A 140 -9.32 -16.53 9.28
C VAL A 140 -8.70 -16.74 7.89
N LEU A 141 -7.93 -15.75 7.45
CA LEU A 141 -7.22 -15.77 6.17
C LEU A 141 -5.70 -15.71 6.44
N HIS A 142 -5.00 -16.73 5.96
CA HIS A 142 -3.54 -16.78 5.91
C HIS A 142 -3.05 -15.97 4.70
N VAL A 143 -2.33 -14.90 4.96
CA VAL A 143 -1.87 -13.98 3.91
C VAL A 143 -0.37 -14.12 3.71
N HIS A 144 0.02 -14.53 2.51
CA HIS A 144 1.42 -14.66 2.10
C HIS A 144 1.95 -13.34 1.54
N GLY A 145 2.81 -12.70 2.30
CA GLY A 145 3.39 -11.40 1.97
C GLY A 145 4.75 -11.49 1.25
N LYS A 146 5.33 -10.34 0.94
CA LYS A 146 6.66 -10.25 0.33
C LYS A 146 7.74 -10.81 1.27
N GLY A 147 8.65 -11.63 0.74
CA GLY A 147 9.77 -12.21 1.49
C GLY A 147 9.36 -13.37 2.40
N ASN A 148 8.38 -14.16 1.98
CA ASN A 148 7.87 -15.33 2.71
C ASN A 148 7.35 -15.00 4.12
N LYS A 149 6.86 -13.77 4.31
CA LYS A 149 6.25 -13.38 5.59
C LYS A 149 4.76 -13.69 5.54
N GLU A 150 4.32 -14.42 6.53
CA GLU A 150 2.92 -14.77 6.70
C GLU A 150 2.27 -13.92 7.80
N ARG A 151 0.98 -13.69 7.66
CA ARG A 151 0.14 -13.13 8.72
C ARG A 151 -1.26 -13.72 8.64
N ILE A 152 -1.86 -13.88 9.77
CA ILE A 152 -3.24 -14.37 9.90
C ILE A 152 -4.14 -13.16 10.16
N LEU A 153 -5.23 -13.06 9.40
CA LEU A 153 -6.22 -11.99 9.53
C LEU A 153 -7.60 -12.59 9.79
N PRO A 154 -8.30 -12.16 10.84
CA PRO A 154 -9.73 -12.45 11.00
C PRO A 154 -10.50 -11.89 9.79
N VAL A 155 -11.43 -12.70 9.27
CA VAL A 155 -12.26 -12.33 8.13
C VAL A 155 -13.62 -11.86 8.65
N PRO A 156 -14.05 -10.63 8.34
CA PRO A 156 -15.38 -10.14 8.76
C PRO A 156 -16.52 -11.04 8.21
N ALA A 157 -17.56 -11.23 8.99
CA ALA A 157 -18.67 -12.16 8.70
C ALA A 157 -19.26 -12.00 7.29
N ARG A 158 -19.44 -10.74 6.83
CA ARG A 158 -19.93 -10.43 5.47
C ARG A 158 -19.01 -10.98 4.38
N LEU A 159 -17.70 -10.84 4.54
CA LEU A 159 -16.71 -11.35 3.60
C LEU A 159 -16.64 -12.90 3.69
N ALA A 160 -16.64 -13.46 4.90
CA ALA A 160 -16.64 -14.90 5.11
C ALA A 160 -17.83 -15.57 4.43
N ALA A 161 -19.04 -15.02 4.54
CA ALA A 161 -20.22 -15.49 3.86
C ALA A 161 -20.07 -15.51 2.33
N THR A 162 -19.34 -14.56 1.77
CA THR A 162 -19.05 -14.51 0.33
C THR A 162 -17.98 -15.53 -0.05
N LEU A 163 -16.95 -15.68 0.77
CA LEU A 163 -15.86 -16.64 0.51
C LEU A 163 -16.34 -18.10 0.56
N ARG A 164 -17.24 -18.46 1.48
CA ARG A 164 -17.84 -19.80 1.57
C ARG A 164 -18.59 -20.25 0.30
N LYS A 165 -19.08 -19.29 -0.49
CA LYS A 165 -19.75 -19.56 -1.77
C LYS A 165 -18.79 -19.80 -2.92
N ARG A 166 -17.51 -19.55 -2.73
CA ARG A 166 -16.48 -19.71 -3.77
C ARG A 166 -15.99 -21.15 -3.83
N THR A 167 -15.78 -21.61 -5.04
CA THR A 167 -15.30 -22.96 -5.35
C THR A 167 -14.04 -22.91 -6.20
N GLY A 168 -13.31 -24.00 -6.25
CA GLY A 168 -12.06 -24.11 -7.00
C GLY A 168 -10.83 -24.06 -6.11
N VAL A 169 -9.68 -23.74 -6.69
CA VAL A 169 -8.39 -23.63 -5.98
C VAL A 169 -8.06 -22.17 -5.68
N TRP A 170 -8.18 -21.32 -6.67
CA TRP A 170 -7.84 -19.92 -6.55
C TRP A 170 -9.07 -19.02 -6.45
N LEU A 171 -9.03 -18.04 -5.56
CA LEU A 171 -10.12 -17.09 -5.40
C LEU A 171 -10.43 -16.31 -6.69
N PHE A 172 -9.39 -15.95 -7.41
CA PHE A 172 -9.45 -15.31 -8.74
C PHE A 172 -8.66 -16.17 -9.71
N PRO A 173 -9.27 -17.17 -10.38
CA PRO A 173 -8.57 -18.02 -11.34
C PRO A 173 -8.10 -17.22 -12.56
N GLY A 174 -7.05 -17.70 -13.26
CA GLY A 174 -6.47 -17.10 -14.44
C GLY A 174 -5.15 -17.76 -14.86
N ASP A 175 -4.44 -17.12 -15.80
CA ASP A 175 -3.32 -17.75 -16.51
C ASP A 175 -1.95 -17.61 -15.82
N VAL A 176 -1.88 -16.92 -14.68
CA VAL A 176 -0.63 -16.74 -13.94
C VAL A 176 -0.51 -17.85 -12.89
N GLN A 177 0.07 -18.97 -13.24
CA GLN A 177 0.18 -20.14 -12.34
C GLN A 177 -1.18 -20.59 -11.76
N GLY A 178 -2.25 -20.45 -12.55
CA GLY A 178 -3.61 -20.80 -12.19
C GLY A 178 -4.42 -19.66 -11.58
N HIS A 179 -3.81 -18.56 -11.15
CA HIS A 179 -4.49 -17.37 -10.62
C HIS A 179 -4.43 -16.18 -11.60
N CYS A 180 -5.26 -15.16 -11.36
CA CYS A 180 -5.26 -13.96 -12.19
C CYS A 180 -4.02 -13.08 -11.97
N GLY A 181 -3.70 -12.23 -12.95
CA GLY A 181 -2.69 -11.19 -12.82
C GLY A 181 -3.14 -10.02 -11.93
N VAL A 182 -2.17 -9.26 -11.41
CA VAL A 182 -2.43 -8.11 -10.51
C VAL A 182 -3.28 -7.01 -11.14
N ASP A 183 -3.20 -6.85 -12.45
CA ASP A 183 -3.96 -5.85 -13.20
C ASP A 183 -5.45 -6.19 -13.30
N TYR A 184 -5.79 -7.49 -13.26
CA TYR A 184 -7.16 -7.96 -13.21
C TYR A 184 -7.91 -7.39 -12.00
N VAL A 185 -7.35 -7.55 -10.81
CA VAL A 185 -7.92 -7.05 -9.55
C VAL A 185 -7.88 -5.52 -9.51
N ALA A 186 -6.76 -4.92 -9.95
CA ALA A 186 -6.58 -3.47 -9.95
C ALA A 186 -7.63 -2.76 -10.81
N LYS A 187 -7.89 -3.27 -12.02
CA LYS A 187 -8.88 -2.72 -12.94
C LYS A 187 -10.29 -2.79 -12.36
N ARG A 188 -10.66 -3.95 -11.79
CA ARG A 188 -11.99 -4.14 -11.18
C ARG A 188 -12.24 -3.21 -10.01
N ILE A 189 -11.29 -3.09 -9.08
CA ILE A 189 -11.38 -2.14 -7.98
C ILE A 189 -11.54 -0.72 -8.52
N LYS A 190 -10.69 -0.31 -9.47
CA LYS A 190 -10.72 1.04 -10.03
C LYS A 190 -12.04 1.34 -10.74
N THR A 191 -12.57 0.38 -11.50
CA THR A 191 -13.86 0.51 -12.19
C THR A 191 -15.02 0.61 -11.19
N ALA A 192 -15.01 -0.21 -10.12
CA ALA A 192 -16.10 -0.26 -9.17
C ALA A 192 -16.12 0.91 -8.18
N THR A 193 -14.97 1.44 -7.80
CA THR A 193 -14.85 2.46 -6.76
C THR A 193 -14.38 3.83 -7.25
N GLY A 194 -13.87 3.92 -8.49
CA GLY A 194 -13.14 5.11 -8.96
C GLY A 194 -11.73 5.28 -8.38
N TYR A 195 -11.32 4.46 -7.40
CA TYR A 195 -10.07 4.59 -6.65
C TYR A 195 -9.11 3.41 -6.89
N PRO A 196 -7.79 3.61 -6.79
CA PRO A 196 -6.84 2.51 -6.85
C PRO A 196 -6.92 1.64 -5.58
N SER A 197 -6.56 0.35 -5.69
CA SER A 197 -6.59 -0.61 -4.58
C SER A 197 -5.83 -0.16 -3.32
N HIS A 198 -4.80 0.66 -3.51
CA HIS A 198 -4.00 1.18 -2.39
C HIS A 198 -4.77 2.17 -1.51
N SER A 199 -5.76 2.87 -2.08
CA SER A 199 -6.66 3.77 -1.35
C SER A 199 -7.60 3.01 -0.41
N LEU A 200 -8.04 1.81 -0.81
CA LEU A 200 -8.84 0.93 0.04
C LEU A 200 -8.01 0.43 1.24
N ARG A 201 -6.78 0.00 0.98
CA ARG A 201 -5.87 -0.43 2.05
C ARG A 201 -5.51 0.72 3.00
N ARG A 202 -5.40 1.96 2.51
CA ARG A 202 -5.24 3.14 3.36
C ARG A 202 -6.47 3.38 4.23
N ARG A 203 -7.65 3.29 3.64
CA ARG A 203 -8.91 3.38 4.38
C ARG A 203 -8.97 2.33 5.49
N PHE A 204 -8.64 1.06 5.20
CA PHE A 204 -8.56 0.01 6.20
C PHE A 204 -7.61 0.38 7.36
N ALA A 205 -6.38 0.80 7.03
CA ALA A 205 -5.40 1.19 8.02
C ALA A 205 -5.90 2.32 8.93
N THR A 206 -6.50 3.34 8.34
CA THR A 206 -7.05 4.51 9.04
C THR A 206 -8.22 4.10 9.93
N CYS A 207 -9.15 3.28 9.43
CA CYS A 207 -10.28 2.79 10.23
C CYS A 207 -9.81 1.94 11.43
N VAL A 208 -8.88 1.01 11.22
CA VAL A 208 -8.35 0.18 12.31
C VAL A 208 -7.64 1.05 13.34
N TYR A 209 -6.86 2.03 12.91
CA TYR A 209 -6.14 2.94 13.80
C TYR A 209 -7.10 3.68 14.72
N TYR A 210 -8.04 4.42 14.16
CA TYR A 210 -8.95 5.27 14.95
C TYR A 210 -9.95 4.48 15.78
N ARG A 211 -10.45 3.35 15.28
CA ARG A 211 -11.43 2.54 16.01
C ARG A 211 -10.83 1.69 17.15
N ASN A 212 -9.51 1.56 17.20
CA ASN A 212 -8.81 0.75 18.19
C ASN A 212 -7.81 1.58 19.02
N GLY A 213 -8.22 2.77 19.46
CA GLY A 213 -7.45 3.60 20.39
C GLY A 213 -6.09 4.04 19.82
N CYS A 214 -6.04 4.35 18.54
CA CYS A 214 -4.82 4.81 17.84
C CYS A 214 -3.62 3.85 17.94
N ASN A 215 -3.91 2.54 17.97
CA ASN A 215 -2.89 1.50 18.11
C ASN A 215 -2.16 1.21 16.80
N ILE A 216 -1.05 1.92 16.56
CA ILE A 216 -0.21 1.79 15.35
C ILE A 216 0.43 0.40 15.23
N VAL A 217 0.73 -0.26 16.35
CA VAL A 217 1.35 -1.59 16.35
C VAL A 217 0.37 -2.63 15.82
N LEU A 218 -0.90 -2.55 16.25
CA LEU A 218 -1.97 -3.40 15.73
C LEU A 218 -2.12 -3.24 14.21
N VAL A 219 -2.22 -1.98 13.74
CA VAL A 219 -2.32 -1.68 12.29
C VAL A 219 -1.11 -2.24 11.54
N SER A 220 0.10 -2.05 12.06
CA SER A 220 1.34 -2.54 11.45
C SER A 220 1.34 -4.07 11.29
N ARG A 221 0.91 -4.79 12.34
CA ARG A 221 0.76 -6.26 12.30
C ARG A 221 -0.27 -6.71 11.28
N MET A 222 -1.46 -6.11 11.28
CA MET A 222 -2.53 -6.45 10.33
C MET A 222 -2.13 -6.17 8.87
N LEU A 223 -1.38 -5.11 8.63
CA LEU A 223 -0.86 -4.79 7.29
C LEU A 223 0.38 -5.63 6.89
N GLY A 224 1.04 -6.29 7.82
CA GLY A 224 2.29 -7.00 7.57
C GLY A 224 3.43 -6.05 7.17
N HIS A 225 3.57 -4.92 7.88
CA HIS A 225 4.68 -4.01 7.72
C HIS A 225 5.82 -4.38 8.66
N ALA A 226 7.03 -4.55 8.10
CA ALA A 226 8.23 -4.82 8.90
C ALA A 226 8.71 -3.59 9.68
N ASN A 227 8.30 -2.39 9.25
CA ASN A 227 8.68 -1.11 9.85
C ASN A 227 7.43 -0.25 10.07
N ILE A 228 7.23 0.19 11.31
CA ILE A 228 6.12 1.04 11.74
C ILE A 228 6.09 2.36 10.96
N ALA A 229 7.25 2.93 10.58
CA ALA A 229 7.32 4.13 9.73
C ALA A 229 6.60 3.94 8.38
N THR A 230 6.50 2.70 7.87
CA THR A 230 5.70 2.41 6.69
C THR A 230 4.21 2.54 6.99
N THR A 231 3.77 2.13 8.18
CA THR A 231 2.36 2.22 8.60
C THR A 231 1.93 3.68 8.78
N MET A 232 2.78 4.52 9.37
CA MET A 232 2.52 5.95 9.54
C MET A 232 2.14 6.67 8.23
N ARG A 233 2.67 6.21 7.09
CA ARG A 233 2.32 6.76 5.77
C ARG A 233 0.90 6.41 5.30
N TYR A 234 0.28 5.42 5.90
CA TYR A 234 -1.08 4.97 5.55
C TYR A 234 -2.16 5.63 6.39
N ILE A 235 -1.79 6.13 7.57
CA ILE A 235 -2.72 6.75 8.49
C ILE A 235 -2.77 8.23 8.15
N GLY A 236 -3.96 8.72 7.75
CA GLY A 236 -4.22 10.14 7.64
C GLY A 236 -4.35 10.72 9.05
N LEU A 237 -3.34 11.46 9.51
CA LEU A 237 -3.42 12.22 10.75
C LEU A 237 -4.38 13.40 10.51
N VAL A 238 -5.44 13.47 11.29
CA VAL A 238 -6.37 14.60 11.29
C VAL A 238 -5.78 15.69 12.18
N GLN A 239 -5.77 16.93 11.70
CA GLN A 239 -5.22 18.10 12.43
C GLN A 239 -5.83 18.29 13.82
N ASP A 240 -7.10 17.89 13.98
CA ASP A 240 -7.82 17.95 15.26
C ASP A 240 -7.24 17.02 16.34
N GLU A 241 -6.54 15.96 15.96
CA GLU A 241 -5.92 15.04 16.93
C GLU A 241 -4.70 15.62 17.61
N MET A 242 -3.88 16.38 16.90
CA MET A 242 -2.75 17.07 17.53
C MET A 242 -3.24 18.10 18.54
N ARG A 243 -4.31 18.83 18.20
CA ARG A 243 -4.95 19.77 19.15
C ARG A 243 -5.50 19.02 20.35
N ASN A 244 -6.28 17.96 20.14
CA ASN A 244 -6.84 17.15 21.22
C ASN A 244 -5.77 16.51 22.11
N ALA A 245 -4.66 16.06 21.53
CA ALA A 245 -3.54 15.52 22.27
C ALA A 245 -2.86 16.59 23.14
N VAL A 246 -2.65 17.79 22.60
CA VAL A 246 -2.12 18.92 23.39
C VAL A 246 -3.10 19.32 24.50
N GLU A 247 -4.38 19.46 24.19
CA GLU A 247 -5.42 19.77 25.19
C GLU A 247 -5.53 18.71 26.29
N SER A 248 -5.28 17.44 25.98
CA SER A 248 -5.30 16.36 26.98
C SER A 248 -4.18 16.46 28.02
N THR A 249 -3.14 17.25 27.75
CA THR A 249 -2.05 17.50 28.70
C THR A 249 -2.40 18.60 29.72
N ASN A 250 -3.52 19.31 29.54
CA ASN A 250 -3.98 20.33 30.47
C ASN A 250 -4.54 19.67 31.75
N PRO A 251 -3.92 19.90 32.94
CA PRO A 251 -4.34 19.26 34.18
C PRO A 251 -5.74 19.70 34.65
N HIS A 252 -6.26 20.82 34.15
CA HIS A 252 -7.56 21.37 34.56
C HIS A 252 -8.75 20.89 33.71
N ARG A 253 -8.56 19.98 32.75
CA ARG A 253 -9.63 19.50 31.87
C ARG A 253 -10.73 18.73 32.65
N HIS A 254 -10.41 18.13 33.77
CA HIS A 254 -11.37 17.31 34.53
C HIS A 254 -12.38 18.14 35.35
N GLU A 255 -12.16 19.43 35.56
CA GLU A 255 -13.07 20.28 36.36
C GLU A 255 -14.22 20.88 35.54
N THR A 256 -14.07 20.98 34.19
CA THR A 256 -15.07 21.59 33.31
C THR A 256 -16.04 20.59 32.67
N ASP A 257 -15.72 19.29 32.62
CA ASP A 257 -16.56 18.28 31.99
C ASP A 257 -17.77 17.82 32.85
N HIS A 258 -17.81 18.18 34.16
CA HIS A 258 -18.96 17.89 35.04
C HIS A 258 -20.03 18.96 35.00
N ALA A 259 -19.83 20.08 34.31
CA ALA A 259 -20.77 21.21 34.26
C ALA A 259 -21.57 21.32 32.96
N HIS A 260 -21.33 20.44 31.97
CA HIS A 260 -22.09 20.46 30.73
C HIS A 260 -22.48 19.02 30.33
N GLU A 261 -23.76 18.66 30.51
CA GLU A 261 -24.36 17.52 29.85
C GLU A 261 -24.10 17.65 28.31
N PRO A 262 -23.62 16.64 27.64
CA PRO A 262 -23.34 16.73 26.21
C PRO A 262 -24.66 16.69 25.44
N GLY A 263 -25.25 17.86 25.22
CA GLY A 263 -26.27 18.06 24.20
C GLY A 263 -25.71 17.67 22.84
N ARG A 264 -26.16 16.54 22.33
CA ARG A 264 -26.30 16.11 20.93
C ARG A 264 -25.73 17.00 19.81
N ARG A 265 -24.40 17.25 19.70
CA ARG A 265 -23.92 18.01 18.53
C ARG A 265 -22.58 17.58 17.92
N ASN A 266 -21.92 16.52 18.35
CA ASN A 266 -20.65 16.14 17.70
C ASN A 266 -20.64 14.76 17.02
N SER A 267 -21.82 14.10 16.88
CA SER A 267 -21.91 12.84 16.14
C SER A 267 -21.93 13.00 14.60
N ARG A 268 -22.17 14.22 14.08
CA ARG A 268 -22.28 14.42 12.62
C ARG A 268 -20.93 14.55 11.90
N GLN A 269 -19.92 15.16 12.51
CA GLN A 269 -18.63 15.27 11.83
C GLN A 269 -17.80 13.98 11.88
N ARG A 270 -17.93 13.16 12.93
CA ARG A 270 -17.29 11.83 12.93
C ARG A 270 -17.97 10.82 12.02
N ARG A 271 -19.25 11.01 11.68
CA ARG A 271 -20.00 10.12 10.78
C ARG A 271 -19.64 10.27 9.30
N HIS A 272 -19.06 11.39 8.89
CA HIS A 272 -18.67 11.59 7.49
C HIS A 272 -17.31 11.02 7.12
N LEU A 273 -16.46 10.68 8.10
CA LEU A 273 -15.19 10.02 7.83
C LEU A 273 -15.29 8.49 7.95
N PHE A 274 -16.21 7.97 8.80
CA PHE A 274 -16.38 6.52 9.04
C PHE A 274 -17.82 6.24 9.50
N PRO A 275 -18.74 5.81 8.60
CA PRO A 275 -20.02 5.26 9.01
C PRO A 275 -19.87 3.93 9.75
#